data_09be98e86c82424a461eec46d0d4832b
#
_entry.id   09be98e86c82424a461eec46d0d4832b
#
_cell.length_a   1.000
_cell.length_b   1.000
_cell.length_c   1.000
_cell.angle_alpha   90.00
_cell.angle_beta   90.00
_cell.angle_gamma   90.00
#
_symmetry.space_group_name_H-M   'P 1'
#
loop_
_entity.id
_entity.type
_entity.pdbx_description
1 polymer ?
#
loop_
_entity_poly.entity_id
_entity_poly.type
_entity_poly.pdbx_seq_one_letter_code
_entity_poly.pdbx_strand_id
1 'polypeptide(L)'
;ARRCMKDIDIVLHQGALPSVPLSVDNPAATHRHCVDATFALLMAARDAKIKRFVYAASSSAYGDSPTLPKVETMPSNPLSPYAAAKLFGEYYCSVFSKVFGLETISLRYFNVFGPYQNPKSQYAAAIPAFVASILNNQSPTIYGDGEQSRDFTHVDNVVHANLLAARAAHTSGEAINIACGERITLNKVVRLINQFLGKGVKPVYAPVRAGDVKHSMASIEKAKTLIGYEPVISFSEGLNRAIEWYKENSPT
;
A
#
# COMPACT_ATOMS: atom_id res chain seq x y z
N ALA A 1 9.59 -12.80 -17.92
CA ALA A 1 10.48 -12.52 -16.78
C ALA A 1 11.96 -12.52 -17.18
N ARG A 2 12.53 -13.66 -17.73
CA ARG A 2 13.97 -13.76 -18.02
C ARG A 2 14.53 -12.65 -18.93
N ARG A 3 13.81 -12.28 -20.01
CA ARG A 3 14.27 -11.21 -20.94
C ARG A 3 14.37 -9.84 -20.26
N CYS A 4 13.58 -9.57 -19.24
CA CYS A 4 13.57 -8.28 -18.52
C CYS A 4 14.70 -8.17 -17.49
N MET A 5 15.46 -9.26 -17.24
CA MET A 5 16.54 -9.26 -16.23
C MET A 5 17.93 -9.03 -16.84
N LYS A 6 18.01 -8.90 -18.18
CA LYS A 6 19.30 -8.65 -18.85
C LYS A 6 19.80 -7.25 -18.50
N ASP A 7 21.04 -7.16 -18.04
CA ASP A 7 21.72 -5.90 -17.69
C ASP A 7 21.01 -5.08 -16.60
N ILE A 8 20.29 -5.78 -15.68
CA ILE A 8 19.59 -5.20 -14.54
C ILE A 8 20.30 -5.59 -13.25
N ASP A 9 20.50 -4.64 -12.35
CA ASP A 9 21.05 -4.86 -11.01
C ASP A 9 19.97 -5.01 -9.94
N ILE A 10 18.88 -4.26 -10.05
CA ILE A 10 17.86 -4.12 -9.01
C ILE A 10 16.46 -4.30 -9.62
N VAL A 11 15.61 -5.04 -8.95
CA VAL A 11 14.20 -5.21 -9.30
C VAL A 11 13.32 -4.54 -8.24
N LEU A 12 12.46 -3.61 -8.65
CA LEU A 12 11.40 -3.04 -7.84
C LEU A 12 10.07 -3.65 -8.28
N HIS A 13 9.64 -4.72 -7.61
CA HIS A 13 8.44 -5.47 -7.99
C HIS A 13 7.18 -4.87 -7.37
N GLN A 14 6.50 -4.01 -8.14
CA GLN A 14 5.24 -3.35 -7.76
C GLN A 14 3.99 -4.03 -8.36
N GLY A 15 4.16 -4.93 -9.33
CA GLY A 15 3.07 -5.53 -10.09
C GLY A 15 2.19 -6.44 -9.23
N ALA A 16 0.87 -6.15 -9.22
CA ALA A 16 -0.14 -6.94 -8.51
C ALA A 16 -1.55 -6.61 -9.02
N LEU A 17 -2.55 -7.40 -8.60
CA LEU A 17 -3.96 -6.99 -8.57
C LEU A 17 -4.28 -6.47 -7.15
N PRO A 18 -4.19 -5.16 -6.87
CA PRO A 18 -4.17 -4.62 -5.51
C PRO A 18 -5.58 -4.34 -4.97
N SER A 19 -6.47 -5.33 -4.98
CA SER A 19 -7.86 -5.17 -4.54
C SER A 19 -8.31 -6.35 -3.70
N VAL A 20 -8.66 -6.09 -2.43
CA VAL A 20 -9.25 -7.10 -1.54
C VAL A 20 -10.59 -7.60 -2.08
N PRO A 21 -11.58 -6.74 -2.44
CA PRO A 21 -12.84 -7.23 -2.99
C PRO A 21 -12.67 -8.03 -4.28
N LEU A 22 -11.87 -7.56 -5.23
CA LEU A 22 -11.59 -8.31 -6.46
C LEU A 22 -10.97 -9.69 -6.18
N SER A 23 -10.15 -9.79 -5.12
CA SER A 23 -9.54 -11.07 -4.75
C SER A 23 -10.54 -12.08 -4.20
N VAL A 24 -11.64 -11.61 -3.60
CA VAL A 24 -12.76 -12.44 -3.16
C VAL A 24 -13.59 -12.89 -4.36
N ASP A 25 -13.87 -11.95 -5.28
CA ASP A 25 -14.66 -12.23 -6.49
C ASP A 25 -13.90 -13.15 -7.47
N ASN A 26 -12.58 -12.99 -7.58
CA ASN A 26 -11.75 -13.78 -8.49
C ASN A 26 -10.40 -14.16 -7.85
N PRO A 27 -10.38 -15.12 -6.92
CA PRO A 27 -9.17 -15.55 -6.23
C PRO A 27 -8.13 -16.18 -7.17
N ALA A 28 -8.56 -16.86 -8.23
CA ALA A 28 -7.67 -17.47 -9.21
C ALA A 28 -6.86 -16.42 -10.00
N ALA A 29 -7.47 -15.30 -10.40
CA ALA A 29 -6.75 -14.20 -11.03
C ALA A 29 -5.75 -13.56 -10.05
N THR A 30 -6.17 -13.35 -8.81
CA THR A 30 -5.29 -12.81 -7.75
C THR A 30 -4.09 -13.73 -7.53
N HIS A 31 -4.29 -15.05 -7.47
CA HIS A 31 -3.19 -16.01 -7.32
C HIS A 31 -2.19 -15.89 -8.48
N ARG A 32 -2.66 -15.97 -9.72
CA ARG A 32 -1.79 -15.86 -10.91
C ARG A 32 -0.98 -14.57 -10.95
N HIS A 33 -1.62 -13.43 -10.67
CA HIS A 33 -0.97 -12.12 -10.79
C HIS A 33 -0.11 -11.73 -9.58
N CYS A 34 -0.40 -12.26 -8.38
CA CYS A 34 0.33 -11.90 -7.17
C CYS A 34 1.29 -13.01 -6.69
N VAL A 35 0.97 -14.29 -6.90
CA VAL A 35 1.77 -15.43 -6.46
C VAL A 35 2.66 -15.93 -7.58
N ASP A 36 2.06 -16.47 -8.66
CA ASP A 36 2.82 -17.07 -9.76
C ASP A 36 3.76 -16.07 -10.42
N ALA A 37 3.28 -14.83 -10.63
CA ALA A 37 4.08 -13.78 -11.24
C ALA A 37 5.26 -13.38 -10.33
N THR A 38 5.05 -13.25 -9.02
CA THR A 38 6.12 -12.95 -8.04
C THR A 38 7.15 -14.07 -8.00
N PHE A 39 6.70 -15.33 -7.95
CA PHE A 39 7.59 -16.49 -7.97
C PHE A 39 8.41 -16.56 -9.26
N ALA A 40 7.78 -16.36 -10.42
CA ALA A 40 8.48 -16.35 -11.71
C ALA A 40 9.53 -15.22 -11.80
N LEU A 41 9.27 -14.06 -11.20
CA LEU A 41 10.23 -12.96 -11.14
C LEU A 41 11.39 -13.26 -10.19
N LEU A 42 11.14 -13.84 -9.01
CA LEU A 42 12.18 -14.26 -8.07
C LEU A 42 13.10 -15.33 -8.70
N MET A 43 12.53 -16.32 -9.38
CA MET A 43 13.32 -17.32 -10.14
C MET A 43 14.19 -16.67 -11.21
N ALA A 44 13.64 -15.74 -11.98
CA ALA A 44 14.38 -15.03 -13.01
C ALA A 44 15.47 -14.12 -12.42
N ALA A 45 15.20 -13.45 -11.30
CA ALA A 45 16.17 -12.61 -10.59
C ALA A 45 17.35 -13.42 -10.05
N ARG A 46 17.06 -14.57 -9.42
CA ARG A 46 18.10 -15.52 -8.98
C ARG A 46 18.98 -16.00 -10.14
N ASP A 47 18.36 -16.47 -11.23
CA ASP A 47 19.07 -17.02 -12.40
C ASP A 47 19.95 -15.95 -13.07
N ALA A 48 19.49 -14.68 -13.08
CA ALA A 48 20.23 -13.54 -13.61
C ALA A 48 21.23 -12.93 -12.62
N LYS A 49 21.33 -13.45 -11.39
CA LYS A 49 22.19 -12.93 -10.31
C LYS A 49 21.93 -11.45 -10.01
N ILE A 50 20.66 -11.06 -9.99
CA ILE A 50 20.24 -9.71 -9.59
C ILE A 50 20.76 -9.42 -8.17
N LYS A 51 21.28 -8.22 -7.95
CA LYS A 51 21.86 -7.84 -6.65
C LYS A 51 20.77 -7.65 -5.59
N ARG A 52 19.62 -7.05 -5.98
CA ARG A 52 18.54 -6.78 -5.02
C ARG A 52 17.15 -6.88 -5.62
N PHE A 53 16.23 -7.43 -4.82
CA PHE A 53 14.82 -7.54 -5.15
C PHE A 53 13.97 -6.87 -4.06
N VAL A 54 13.35 -5.73 -4.38
CA VAL A 54 12.42 -5.01 -3.49
C VAL A 54 11.00 -5.42 -3.84
N TYR A 55 10.28 -5.96 -2.87
CA TYR A 55 8.93 -6.46 -3.05
C TYR A 55 7.88 -5.55 -2.41
N ALA A 56 6.87 -5.16 -3.18
CA ALA A 56 5.68 -4.47 -2.69
C ALA A 56 4.78 -5.44 -1.92
N ALA A 57 4.96 -5.51 -0.62
CA ALA A 57 4.11 -6.23 0.32
C ALA A 57 2.90 -5.36 0.76
N SER A 58 2.16 -5.78 1.78
CA SER A 58 0.94 -5.10 2.19
C SER A 58 0.69 -5.20 3.69
N SER A 59 0.19 -4.12 4.28
CA SER A 59 -0.33 -4.10 5.66
C SER A 59 -1.51 -5.05 5.88
N SER A 60 -2.17 -5.52 4.82
CA SER A 60 -3.23 -6.53 4.90
C SER A 60 -2.77 -7.87 5.51
N ALA A 61 -1.45 -8.11 5.58
CA ALA A 61 -0.87 -9.25 6.29
C ALA A 61 -1.25 -9.31 7.77
N TYR A 62 -1.51 -8.16 8.42
CA TYR A 62 -1.87 -8.07 9.85
C TYR A 62 -3.32 -8.44 10.15
N GLY A 63 -4.20 -8.45 9.14
CA GLY A 63 -5.63 -8.69 9.33
C GLY A 63 -6.29 -7.66 10.24
N ASP A 64 -7.21 -8.13 11.07
CA ASP A 64 -8.04 -7.34 11.97
C ASP A 64 -7.52 -7.24 13.42
N SER A 65 -6.28 -7.61 13.67
CA SER A 65 -5.66 -7.49 15.00
C SER A 65 -5.94 -6.10 15.61
N PRO A 66 -6.47 -5.98 16.84
CA PRO A 66 -6.79 -4.69 17.46
C PRO A 66 -5.55 -3.95 17.96
N THR A 67 -4.43 -4.64 18.11
CA THR A 67 -3.19 -4.07 18.67
C THR A 67 -2.58 -3.00 17.74
N LEU A 68 -2.25 -1.85 18.29
CA LEU A 68 -1.60 -0.73 17.60
C LEU A 68 -0.44 -0.19 18.44
N PRO A 69 0.61 0.33 17.80
CA PRO A 69 0.87 0.29 16.36
C PRO A 69 1.17 -1.13 15.87
N LYS A 70 0.98 -1.38 14.57
CA LYS A 70 1.41 -2.64 13.94
C LYS A 70 2.93 -2.68 13.89
N VAL A 71 3.50 -3.78 14.40
CA VAL A 71 4.94 -4.06 14.34
C VAL A 71 5.18 -5.36 13.59
N GLU A 72 6.32 -5.49 12.93
CA GLU A 72 6.61 -6.59 12.01
C GLU A 72 6.76 -7.96 12.69
N THR A 73 6.95 -7.97 14.00
CA THR A 73 7.01 -9.20 14.83
C THR A 73 5.63 -9.77 15.18
N MET A 74 4.55 -9.03 14.89
CA MET A 74 3.19 -9.55 15.10
C MET A 74 2.91 -10.73 14.19
N PRO A 75 2.16 -11.75 14.67
CA PRO A 75 1.72 -12.85 13.83
C PRO A 75 0.86 -12.33 12.67
N SER A 76 1.09 -12.86 11.48
CA SER A 76 0.27 -12.55 10.31
C SER A 76 -1.09 -13.25 10.41
N ASN A 77 -2.16 -12.53 10.05
CA ASN A 77 -3.54 -13.03 10.02
C ASN A 77 -4.26 -12.56 8.75
N PRO A 78 -3.89 -13.09 7.56
CA PRO A 78 -4.48 -12.64 6.30
C PRO A 78 -5.97 -13.03 6.22
N LEU A 79 -6.85 -12.05 5.99
CA LEU A 79 -8.32 -12.24 5.95
C LEU A 79 -8.88 -12.22 4.51
N SER A 80 -8.04 -12.23 3.49
CA SER A 80 -8.47 -12.24 2.09
C SER A 80 -7.46 -12.97 1.20
N PRO A 81 -7.88 -13.47 0.01
CA PRO A 81 -6.96 -14.05 -0.96
C PRO A 81 -5.82 -13.09 -1.35
N TYR A 82 -6.10 -11.78 -1.46
CA TYR A 82 -5.08 -10.76 -1.70
C TYR A 82 -4.04 -10.70 -0.56
N ALA A 83 -4.51 -10.65 0.70
CA ALA A 83 -3.62 -10.61 1.85
C ALA A 83 -2.74 -11.85 1.95
N ALA A 84 -3.31 -13.04 1.72
CA ALA A 84 -2.59 -14.30 1.69
C ALA A 84 -1.55 -14.33 0.55
N ALA A 85 -1.92 -13.86 -0.65
CA ALA A 85 -1.03 -13.80 -1.80
C ALA A 85 0.16 -12.84 -1.58
N LYS A 86 -0.07 -11.68 -0.93
CA LYS A 86 1.01 -10.74 -0.57
C LYS A 86 1.93 -11.33 0.50
N LEU A 87 1.38 -11.98 1.51
CA LEU A 87 2.18 -12.67 2.54
C LEU A 87 3.01 -13.83 1.96
N PHE A 88 2.46 -14.55 0.99
CA PHE A 88 3.19 -15.59 0.27
C PHE A 88 4.46 -15.01 -0.42
N GLY A 89 4.35 -13.84 -1.06
CA GLY A 89 5.50 -13.16 -1.65
C GLY A 89 6.57 -12.78 -0.63
N GLU A 90 6.17 -12.33 0.57
CA GLU A 90 7.12 -12.04 1.68
C GLU A 90 7.90 -13.30 2.09
N TYR A 91 7.20 -14.43 2.28
CA TYR A 91 7.85 -15.69 2.63
C TYR A 91 8.82 -16.16 1.54
N TYR A 92 8.43 -16.05 0.26
CA TYR A 92 9.35 -16.39 -0.83
C TYR A 92 10.56 -15.45 -0.88
N CYS A 93 10.39 -14.15 -0.70
CA CYS A 93 11.50 -13.22 -0.59
C CYS A 93 12.48 -13.66 0.53
N SER A 94 11.96 -13.97 1.72
CA SER A 94 12.78 -14.45 2.83
C SER A 94 13.51 -15.76 2.52
N VAL A 95 12.80 -16.74 1.91
CA VAL A 95 13.41 -18.03 1.52
C VAL A 95 14.48 -17.84 0.44
N PHE A 96 14.20 -17.02 -0.59
CA PHE A 96 15.17 -16.77 -1.66
C PHE A 96 16.43 -16.09 -1.14
N SER A 97 16.30 -15.21 -0.17
CA SER A 97 17.45 -14.60 0.48
C SER A 97 18.30 -15.63 1.25
N LYS A 98 17.66 -16.44 2.10
CA LYS A 98 18.35 -17.42 2.95
C LYS A 98 18.94 -18.59 2.19
N VAL A 99 18.24 -19.09 1.16
CA VAL A 99 18.63 -20.33 0.46
C VAL A 99 19.49 -20.05 -0.76
N PHE A 100 19.20 -18.96 -1.48
CA PHE A 100 19.86 -18.67 -2.76
C PHE A 100 20.75 -17.43 -2.71
N GLY A 101 20.83 -16.72 -1.57
CA GLY A 101 21.67 -15.53 -1.43
C GLY A 101 21.19 -14.29 -2.22
N LEU A 102 19.95 -14.31 -2.74
CA LEU A 102 19.38 -13.13 -3.39
C LEU A 102 18.99 -12.11 -2.31
N GLU A 103 19.61 -10.94 -2.29
CA GLU A 103 19.19 -9.90 -1.35
C GLU A 103 17.75 -9.45 -1.63
N THR A 104 16.84 -9.69 -0.70
CA THR A 104 15.44 -9.29 -0.83
C THR A 104 15.00 -8.45 0.37
N ILE A 105 14.02 -7.57 0.14
CA ILE A 105 13.32 -6.81 1.18
C ILE A 105 11.86 -6.62 0.79
N SER A 106 10.95 -6.79 1.74
CA SER A 106 9.51 -6.67 1.55
C SER A 106 8.97 -5.42 2.24
N LEU A 107 8.36 -4.53 1.49
CA LEU A 107 7.83 -3.26 1.98
C LEU A 107 6.32 -3.38 2.19
N ARG A 108 5.85 -3.47 3.45
CA ARG A 108 4.43 -3.50 3.81
C ARG A 108 3.84 -2.11 3.74
N TYR A 109 3.27 -1.74 2.60
CA TYR A 109 2.64 -0.43 2.42
C TYR A 109 1.33 -0.32 3.20
N PHE A 110 1.13 0.85 3.84
CA PHE A 110 -0.09 1.24 4.53
C PHE A 110 -0.85 2.27 3.71
N ASN A 111 -2.09 1.98 3.34
CA ASN A 111 -3.09 2.84 2.71
C ASN A 111 -2.52 3.91 1.77
N VAL A 112 -1.83 3.47 0.73
CA VAL A 112 -1.18 4.36 -0.23
C VAL A 112 -2.22 5.20 -0.97
N PHE A 113 -1.95 6.49 -1.13
CA PHE A 113 -2.75 7.43 -1.90
C PHE A 113 -1.85 8.42 -2.67
N GLY A 114 -2.43 9.06 -3.68
CA GLY A 114 -1.73 10.08 -4.46
C GLY A 114 -2.31 10.24 -5.87
N PRO A 115 -1.61 10.96 -6.73
CA PRO A 115 -1.91 11.06 -8.16
C PRO A 115 -2.02 9.69 -8.84
N TYR A 116 -2.73 9.65 -9.97
CA TYR A 116 -2.92 8.47 -10.84
C TYR A 116 -3.78 7.34 -10.26
N GLN A 117 -4.33 7.44 -9.04
CA GLN A 117 -5.32 6.48 -8.56
C GLN A 117 -6.66 6.71 -9.27
N ASN A 118 -7.26 5.62 -9.78
CA ASN A 118 -8.53 5.69 -10.48
C ASN A 118 -9.71 5.86 -9.51
N PRO A 119 -10.39 7.03 -9.49
CA PRO A 119 -11.52 7.27 -8.61
C PRO A 119 -12.81 6.55 -9.07
N LYS A 120 -12.89 6.13 -10.33
CA LYS A 120 -14.08 5.48 -10.94
C LYS A 120 -14.06 3.96 -10.80
N SER A 121 -13.00 3.38 -10.23
CA SER A 121 -12.96 1.93 -9.97
C SER A 121 -14.06 1.55 -8.98
N GLN A 122 -14.77 0.46 -9.23
CA GLN A 122 -15.72 -0.14 -8.29
C GLN A 122 -15.08 -0.39 -6.90
N TYR A 123 -13.77 -0.53 -6.88
CA TYR A 123 -12.94 -0.78 -5.69
C TYR A 123 -12.06 0.42 -5.35
N ALA A 124 -12.46 1.64 -5.72
CA ALA A 124 -11.68 2.85 -5.45
C ALA A 124 -11.38 2.99 -3.96
N ALA A 125 -10.16 3.38 -3.64
CA ALA A 125 -9.78 3.74 -2.29
C ALA A 125 -10.53 5.00 -1.81
N ALA A 126 -10.64 5.20 -0.49
CA ALA A 126 -11.45 6.26 0.09
C ALA A 126 -11.04 7.66 -0.40
N ILE A 127 -9.75 7.99 -0.42
CA ILE A 127 -9.28 9.34 -0.80
C ILE A 127 -9.67 9.68 -2.24
N PRO A 128 -9.32 8.90 -3.29
CA PRO A 128 -9.73 9.24 -4.65
C PRO A 128 -11.25 9.33 -4.82
N ALA A 129 -12.01 8.44 -4.18
CA ALA A 129 -13.47 8.47 -4.24
C ALA A 129 -14.05 9.75 -3.60
N PHE A 130 -13.54 10.15 -2.43
CA PHE A 130 -14.00 11.36 -1.73
C PHE A 130 -13.63 12.62 -2.49
N VAL A 131 -12.40 12.71 -3.02
CA VAL A 131 -11.97 13.85 -3.83
C VAL A 131 -12.86 14.00 -5.07
N ALA A 132 -13.09 12.91 -5.81
CA ALA A 132 -13.94 12.94 -7.00
C ALA A 132 -15.38 13.35 -6.68
N SER A 133 -15.98 12.82 -5.60
CA SER A 133 -17.33 13.19 -5.18
C SER A 133 -17.41 14.68 -4.81
N ILE A 134 -16.50 15.17 -3.97
CA ILE A 134 -16.55 16.56 -3.49
C ILE A 134 -16.22 17.54 -4.62
N LEU A 135 -15.31 17.22 -5.54
CA LEU A 135 -15.06 18.03 -6.74
C LEU A 135 -16.35 18.25 -7.55
N ASN A 136 -17.17 17.21 -7.67
CA ASN A 136 -18.45 17.25 -8.40
C ASN A 136 -19.63 17.73 -7.54
N ASN A 137 -19.41 18.32 -6.36
CA ASN A 137 -20.44 18.72 -5.40
C ASN A 137 -21.38 17.58 -4.98
N GLN A 138 -20.90 16.34 -5.03
CA GLN A 138 -21.63 15.16 -4.61
C GLN A 138 -21.18 14.73 -3.21
N SER A 139 -22.11 14.23 -2.40
CA SER A 139 -21.81 13.70 -1.07
C SER A 139 -20.95 12.44 -1.16
N PRO A 140 -19.74 12.43 -0.56
CA PRO A 140 -18.95 11.21 -0.46
C PRO A 140 -19.63 10.22 0.50
N THR A 141 -19.60 8.92 0.15
CA THR A 141 -20.17 7.88 1.00
C THR A 141 -19.11 7.34 1.95
N ILE A 142 -19.37 7.42 3.25
CA ILE A 142 -18.58 6.81 4.31
C ILE A 142 -19.29 5.56 4.81
N TYR A 143 -18.63 4.41 4.75
CA TYR A 143 -19.16 3.16 5.30
C TYR A 143 -18.80 3.07 6.78
N GLY A 144 -19.80 3.16 7.68
CA GLY A 144 -19.64 3.29 9.12
C GLY A 144 -19.85 4.71 9.63
N ASP A 145 -19.30 5.01 10.82
CA ASP A 145 -19.47 6.29 11.51
C ASP A 145 -18.42 7.38 11.10
N GLY A 146 -17.46 7.00 10.26
CA GLY A 146 -16.37 7.87 9.83
C GLY A 146 -15.24 8.04 10.84
N GLU A 147 -15.35 7.43 12.03
CA GLU A 147 -14.29 7.44 13.05
C GLU A 147 -13.27 6.31 12.85
N GLN A 148 -13.53 5.40 11.91
CA GLN A 148 -12.50 4.48 11.48
C GLN A 148 -11.30 5.24 10.91
N SER A 149 -10.09 4.83 11.30
CA SER A 149 -8.87 5.55 10.99
C SER A 149 -7.86 4.69 10.23
N ARG A 150 -7.06 5.35 9.40
CA ARG A 150 -6.01 4.72 8.61
C ARG A 150 -4.71 5.50 8.76
N ASP A 151 -3.60 4.79 8.65
CA ASP A 151 -2.29 5.37 8.40
C ASP A 151 -2.17 5.54 6.88
N PHE A 152 -2.42 6.75 6.41
CA PHE A 152 -2.36 7.07 4.98
C PHE A 152 -0.97 7.49 4.59
N THR A 153 -0.43 6.87 3.56
CA THR A 153 0.93 7.10 3.06
C THR A 153 0.88 7.67 1.65
N HIS A 154 1.38 8.89 1.46
CA HIS A 154 1.48 9.47 0.12
C HIS A 154 2.44 8.65 -0.76
N VAL A 155 2.15 8.56 -2.06
CA VAL A 155 2.95 7.76 -3.00
C VAL A 155 4.41 8.17 -3.04
N ASP A 156 4.75 9.45 -2.84
CA ASP A 156 6.15 9.92 -2.79
C ASP A 156 6.91 9.32 -1.60
N ASN A 157 6.25 9.09 -0.45
CA ASN A 157 6.85 8.38 0.68
C ASN A 157 7.14 6.92 0.31
N VAL A 158 6.26 6.28 -0.47
CA VAL A 158 6.45 4.92 -0.96
C VAL A 158 7.61 4.87 -1.96
N VAL A 159 7.69 5.83 -2.90
CA VAL A 159 8.81 5.95 -3.84
C VAL A 159 10.12 6.15 -3.08
N HIS A 160 10.14 7.06 -2.11
CA HIS A 160 11.30 7.29 -1.24
C HIS A 160 11.76 6.01 -0.54
N ALA A 161 10.83 5.26 0.07
CA ALA A 161 11.13 3.98 0.72
C ALA A 161 11.71 2.93 -0.25
N ASN A 162 11.18 2.85 -1.48
CA ASN A 162 11.72 1.95 -2.51
C ASN A 162 13.16 2.30 -2.90
N LEU A 163 13.46 3.59 -3.06
CA LEU A 163 14.81 4.05 -3.40
C LEU A 163 15.80 3.80 -2.26
N LEU A 164 15.38 3.98 -1.01
CA LEU A 164 16.19 3.65 0.17
C LEU A 164 16.43 2.14 0.25
N ALA A 165 15.39 1.32 0.09
CA ALA A 165 15.49 -0.13 0.09
C ALA A 165 16.41 -0.66 -1.03
N ALA A 166 16.34 -0.04 -2.21
CA ALA A 166 17.21 -0.36 -3.33
C ALA A 166 18.70 -0.09 -3.04
N ARG A 167 19.00 0.89 -2.19
CA ARG A 167 20.36 1.34 -1.84
C ARG A 167 20.84 0.89 -0.46
N ALA A 168 20.02 0.17 0.30
CA ALA A 168 20.39 -0.30 1.63
C ALA A 168 21.70 -1.08 1.59
N ALA A 169 22.51 -0.99 2.63
CA ALA A 169 23.83 -1.65 2.66
C ALA A 169 23.70 -3.17 2.55
N HIS A 170 22.72 -3.75 3.25
CA HIS A 170 22.42 -5.18 3.23
C HIS A 170 20.94 -5.43 3.51
N THR A 171 20.37 -6.50 2.90
CA THR A 171 19.01 -6.99 3.18
C THR A 171 19.01 -8.52 3.14
N SER A 172 18.27 -9.17 4.05
CA SER A 172 18.26 -10.63 4.23
C SER A 172 16.85 -11.23 4.25
N GLY A 173 15.93 -10.61 3.49
CA GLY A 173 14.55 -11.10 3.35
C GLY A 173 13.57 -10.54 4.38
N GLU A 174 13.91 -9.43 5.03
CA GLU A 174 13.06 -8.78 6.01
C GLU A 174 11.79 -8.19 5.38
N ALA A 175 10.71 -8.21 6.18
CA ALA A 175 9.56 -7.35 5.95
C ALA A 175 9.66 -6.11 6.86
N ILE A 176 9.33 -4.94 6.31
CA ILE A 176 9.29 -3.65 7.04
C ILE A 176 8.03 -2.86 6.68
N ASN A 177 7.51 -2.13 7.66
CA ASN A 177 6.36 -1.26 7.46
C ASN A 177 6.76 0.05 6.80
N ILE A 178 5.97 0.47 5.80
CA ILE A 178 6.10 1.77 5.13
C ILE A 178 4.79 2.53 5.32
N ALA A 179 4.84 3.53 6.19
CA ALA A 179 3.71 4.29 6.69
C ALA A 179 4.17 5.68 7.16
N CYS A 180 3.25 6.48 7.72
CA CYS A 180 3.59 7.76 8.34
C CYS A 180 3.61 7.70 9.89
N GLY A 181 3.12 6.61 10.49
CA GLY A 181 3.04 6.47 11.95
C GLY A 181 1.92 7.30 12.58
N GLU A 182 0.94 7.75 11.80
CA GLU A 182 -0.19 8.55 12.28
C GLU A 182 -1.55 7.98 11.88
N ARG A 183 -2.60 8.35 12.62
CA ARG A 183 -3.96 7.92 12.32
C ARG A 183 -4.83 9.10 11.88
N ILE A 184 -5.46 8.94 10.72
CA ILE A 184 -6.40 9.92 10.17
C ILE A 184 -7.76 9.28 10.03
N THR A 185 -8.82 9.87 10.64
CA THR A 185 -10.20 9.38 10.49
C THR A 185 -10.77 9.77 9.12
N LEU A 186 -11.73 9.00 8.61
CA LEU A 186 -12.38 9.34 7.34
C LEU A 186 -13.15 10.67 7.42
N ASN A 187 -13.72 10.99 8.58
CA ASN A 187 -14.33 12.32 8.82
C ASN A 187 -13.30 13.45 8.69
N LYS A 188 -12.08 13.25 9.22
CA LYS A 188 -10.98 14.22 9.06
C LYS A 188 -10.56 14.36 7.59
N VAL A 189 -10.51 13.26 6.84
CA VAL A 189 -10.20 13.28 5.39
C VAL A 189 -11.22 14.14 4.64
N VAL A 190 -12.53 13.89 4.81
CA VAL A 190 -13.60 14.67 4.15
C VAL A 190 -13.53 16.14 4.52
N ARG A 191 -13.30 16.46 5.79
CA ARG A 191 -13.14 17.85 6.26
C ARG A 191 -11.98 18.56 5.57
N LEU A 192 -10.82 17.92 5.49
CA LEU A 192 -9.62 18.50 4.85
C LEU A 192 -9.82 18.68 3.35
N ILE A 193 -10.45 17.73 2.65
CA ILE A 193 -10.76 17.87 1.23
C ILE A 193 -11.69 19.08 1.00
N ASN A 194 -12.73 19.23 1.81
CA ASN A 194 -13.60 20.41 1.75
C ASN A 194 -12.84 21.71 1.97
N GLN A 195 -11.95 21.74 2.97
CA GLN A 195 -11.13 22.91 3.27
C GLN A 195 -10.22 23.30 2.09
N PHE A 196 -9.52 22.33 1.48
CA PHE A 196 -8.64 22.59 0.33
C PHE A 196 -9.40 22.98 -0.94
N LEU A 197 -10.64 22.51 -1.08
CA LEU A 197 -11.50 22.84 -2.23
C LEU A 197 -12.37 24.08 -2.01
N GLY A 198 -12.37 24.68 -0.82
CA GLY A 198 -13.28 25.78 -0.46
C GLY A 198 -14.75 25.37 -0.51
N LYS A 199 -15.06 24.09 -0.19
CA LYS A 199 -16.41 23.51 -0.26
C LYS A 199 -16.94 23.12 1.12
N GLY A 200 -18.22 22.77 1.21
CA GLY A 200 -18.89 22.35 2.45
C GLY A 200 -19.76 21.10 2.23
N VAL A 201 -19.36 20.19 1.36
CA VAL A 201 -20.12 18.98 1.02
C VAL A 201 -20.13 18.02 2.21
N LYS A 202 -21.32 17.65 2.68
CA LYS A 202 -21.49 16.70 3.80
C LYS A 202 -21.42 15.26 3.30
N PRO A 203 -20.78 14.35 4.06
CA PRO A 203 -20.79 12.92 3.74
C PRO A 203 -22.16 12.30 4.00
N VAL A 204 -22.43 11.19 3.29
CA VAL A 204 -23.53 10.26 3.60
C VAL A 204 -22.91 9.02 4.27
N TYR A 205 -23.53 8.56 5.34
CA TYR A 205 -23.08 7.39 6.08
C TYR A 205 -23.87 6.15 5.65
N ALA A 206 -23.16 5.06 5.38
CA ALA A 206 -23.74 3.78 4.98
C ALA A 206 -23.31 2.68 5.98
N PRO A 207 -23.97 1.52 5.97
CA PRO A 207 -23.57 0.40 6.85
C PRO A 207 -22.10 0.01 6.69
N VAL A 208 -21.47 -0.45 7.78
CA VAL A 208 -20.07 -0.91 7.78
C VAL A 208 -19.89 -2.04 6.78
N ARG A 209 -18.81 -2.02 6.01
CA ARG A 209 -18.46 -3.12 5.10
C ARG A 209 -17.89 -4.31 5.88
N ALA A 210 -18.31 -5.51 5.53
CA ALA A 210 -17.74 -6.73 6.11
C ALA A 210 -16.23 -6.80 5.82
N GLY A 211 -15.46 -7.13 6.85
CA GLY A 211 -14.00 -7.26 6.75
C GLY A 211 -13.21 -5.93 6.84
N ASP A 212 -13.87 -4.79 7.03
CA ASP A 212 -13.17 -3.53 7.25
C ASP A 212 -12.53 -3.47 8.65
N VAL A 213 -11.22 -3.22 8.68
CA VAL A 213 -10.47 -2.99 9.92
C VAL A 213 -10.82 -1.60 10.47
N LYS A 214 -11.19 -1.50 11.76
CA LYS A 214 -11.60 -0.20 12.34
C LYS A 214 -10.46 0.81 12.39
N HIS A 215 -9.28 0.39 12.84
CA HIS A 215 -8.12 1.27 12.99
C HIS A 215 -6.85 0.64 12.45
N SER A 216 -6.02 1.42 11.78
CA SER A 216 -4.73 0.99 11.25
C SER A 216 -3.68 2.08 11.50
N MET A 217 -2.56 1.69 12.08
CA MET A 217 -1.37 2.52 12.31
C MET A 217 -0.15 1.61 12.40
N ALA A 218 0.96 2.01 11.80
CA ALA A 218 2.22 1.27 11.85
C ALA A 218 3.25 1.91 12.78
N SER A 219 4.11 1.08 13.36
CA SER A 219 5.45 1.52 13.75
C SER A 219 6.34 1.50 12.52
N ILE A 220 7.13 2.54 12.31
CA ILE A 220 8.12 2.66 11.23
C ILE A 220 9.56 2.52 11.74
N GLU A 221 9.75 2.18 13.01
CA GLU A 221 11.07 2.12 13.65
C GLU A 221 12.02 1.13 12.96
N LYS A 222 11.49 -0.01 12.51
CA LYS A 222 12.30 -0.98 11.77
C LYS A 222 12.74 -0.44 10.41
N ALA A 223 11.88 0.25 9.70
CA ALA A 223 12.21 0.89 8.42
C ALA A 223 13.25 2.01 8.61
N LYS A 224 13.09 2.82 9.66
CA LYS A 224 14.05 3.85 10.05
C LYS A 224 15.43 3.26 10.33
N THR A 225 15.48 2.20 11.13
CA THR A 225 16.75 1.56 11.51
C THR A 225 17.43 0.84 10.34
N LEU A 226 16.64 0.12 9.50
CA LEU A 226 17.21 -0.77 8.48
C LEU A 226 17.58 -0.02 7.19
N ILE A 227 16.77 0.95 6.76
CA ILE A 227 16.94 1.65 5.49
C ILE A 227 16.97 3.19 5.63
N GLY A 228 16.91 3.73 6.86
CA GLY A 228 16.88 5.19 7.09
C GLY A 228 15.59 5.86 6.65
N TYR A 229 14.47 5.12 6.60
CA TYR A 229 13.20 5.66 6.12
C TYR A 229 12.55 6.59 7.14
N GLU A 230 12.25 7.81 6.69
CA GLU A 230 11.33 8.75 7.34
C GLU A 230 10.37 9.29 6.27
N PRO A 231 9.10 9.53 6.60
CA PRO A 231 8.17 10.17 5.68
C PRO A 231 8.68 11.55 5.25
N VAL A 232 8.77 11.79 3.93
CA VAL A 232 9.24 13.07 3.38
C VAL A 232 8.08 14.02 3.09
N ILE A 233 6.85 13.52 3.08
CA ILE A 233 5.61 14.28 2.84
C ILE A 233 4.61 13.94 3.93
N SER A 234 4.06 14.97 4.60
CA SER A 234 2.98 14.82 5.56
C SER A 234 1.67 14.41 4.88
N PHE A 235 0.71 13.86 5.66
CA PHE A 235 -0.62 13.54 5.13
C PHE A 235 -1.31 14.77 4.51
N SER A 236 -1.27 15.92 5.19
CA SER A 236 -1.94 17.15 4.74
C SER A 236 -1.36 17.66 3.42
N GLU A 237 -0.03 17.68 3.30
CA GLU A 237 0.63 18.10 2.08
C GLU A 237 0.37 17.12 0.92
N GLY A 238 0.48 15.81 1.17
CA GLY A 238 0.19 14.79 0.17
C GLY A 238 -1.27 14.83 -0.30
N LEU A 239 -2.21 15.08 0.61
CA LEU A 239 -3.63 15.23 0.26
C LEU A 239 -3.84 16.44 -0.66
N ASN A 240 -3.21 17.58 -0.36
CA ASN A 240 -3.31 18.76 -1.21
C ASN A 240 -2.74 18.50 -2.61
N ARG A 241 -1.55 17.87 -2.73
CA ARG A 241 -0.95 17.49 -4.02
C ARG A 241 -1.87 16.54 -4.82
N ALA A 242 -2.47 15.56 -4.16
CA ALA A 242 -3.42 14.66 -4.81
C ALA A 242 -4.67 15.41 -5.31
N ILE A 243 -5.23 16.34 -4.51
CA ILE A 243 -6.39 17.14 -4.89
C ILE A 243 -6.09 18.01 -6.13
N GLU A 244 -4.94 18.70 -6.15
CA GLU A 244 -4.55 19.51 -7.31
C GLU A 244 -4.46 18.65 -8.58
N TRP A 245 -3.83 17.46 -8.48
CA TRP A 245 -3.78 16.55 -9.62
C TRP A 245 -5.17 16.11 -10.09
N TYR A 246 -6.10 15.80 -9.17
CA TYR A 246 -7.47 15.43 -9.54
C TYR A 246 -8.25 16.58 -10.17
N LYS A 247 -8.03 17.85 -9.75
CA LYS A 247 -8.64 19.02 -10.40
C LYS A 247 -8.25 19.11 -11.88
N GLU A 248 -6.97 18.89 -12.17
CA GLU A 248 -6.44 18.99 -13.53
C GLU A 248 -6.81 17.79 -14.42
N ASN A 249 -7.00 16.60 -13.84
CA ASN A 249 -7.12 15.33 -14.56
C ASN A 249 -8.48 14.64 -14.40
N SER A 250 -9.43 15.22 -13.63
CA SER A 250 -10.78 14.69 -13.58
C SER A 250 -11.55 15.12 -14.83
N PRO A 251 -12.16 14.21 -15.60
CA PRO A 251 -13.06 14.62 -16.68
C PRO A 251 -14.24 15.36 -16.05
N THR A 252 -14.46 16.56 -16.52
CA THR A 252 -15.68 17.38 -16.30
C THR A 252 -16.93 16.65 -16.74
#